data_116dc07575a3998388978465f420105e
#
_entry.id   116dc07575a3998388978465f420105e
#
_cell.length_a   1.000
_cell.length_b   1.000
_cell.length_c   1.000
_cell.angle_alpha   90.00
_cell.angle_beta   90.00
_cell.angle_gamma   90.00
#
_symmetry.space_group_name_H-M   'P 1'
#
loop_
_entity.id
_entity.type
_entity.pdbx_description
1 polymer ?
#
loop_
_entity_poly.entity_id
_entity_poly.type
_entity_poly.pdbx_seq_one_letter_code
_entity_poly.pdbx_strand_id
1 'polypeptide(L)'
;MKIQNSRITVGIAGGGQLGTMMILESRGLPMNFNVYSETGNDPATTIATKTYTGEDFHKFVDESDVVTFEFEHINRDLLKYADSQGKLRPSFKSVELKMERHLEKLYLREHGYPLGDFEVCNSSSEAIETANKYDNYVIKKSEGGYDGKGQFYKNKMNGFPENDSSVFVVEKFVDFQYEASIISIRDYEGRKYSYDPSYTLNKSGILIKNNSPLIDQDITAQMKDMAFRLMDDLDYIGVMGIEFFCERWLCNDQ
;
A
#
# COMPACT_ATOMS: atom_id res chain seq x y z
N MET A 1 16.06 0.83 41.03
CA MET A 1 15.63 1.01 39.63
C MET A 1 14.52 0.03 39.38
N LYS A 2 13.24 0.45 39.41
CA LYS A 2 12.11 -0.42 39.07
C LYS A 2 12.11 -0.54 37.57
N ILE A 3 12.48 -1.70 37.06
CA ILE A 3 12.22 -2.05 35.65
C ILE A 3 10.71 -2.14 35.53
N GLN A 4 10.10 -1.11 34.96
CA GLN A 4 8.69 -1.13 34.62
C GLN A 4 8.57 -2.06 33.41
N ASN A 5 8.22 -3.31 33.68
CA ASN A 5 8.02 -4.38 32.68
C ASN A 5 6.64 -4.17 32.01
N SER A 6 6.38 -2.97 31.49
CA SER A 6 5.20 -2.74 30.68
C SER A 6 5.49 -3.23 29.27
N ARG A 7 4.85 -4.34 28.89
CA ARG A 7 4.86 -4.81 27.50
C ARG A 7 4.15 -3.78 26.65
N ILE A 8 4.74 -3.44 25.51
CA ILE A 8 4.09 -2.59 24.51
C ILE A 8 2.91 -3.36 23.93
N THR A 9 1.76 -2.71 23.83
CA THR A 9 0.56 -3.25 23.21
C THR A 9 0.41 -2.68 21.80
N VAL A 10 0.56 -3.53 20.81
CA VAL A 10 0.37 -3.21 19.40
C VAL A 10 -1.07 -3.53 19.00
N GLY A 11 -1.80 -2.53 18.53
CA GLY A 11 -3.10 -2.70 17.91
C GLY A 11 -2.95 -2.99 16.42
N ILE A 12 -3.57 -4.05 15.93
CA ILE A 12 -3.63 -4.40 14.51
C ILE A 12 -5.07 -4.22 14.04
N ALA A 13 -5.31 -3.24 13.18
CA ALA A 13 -6.58 -3.06 12.51
C ALA A 13 -6.63 -3.98 11.27
N GLY A 14 -7.52 -4.96 11.33
CA GLY A 14 -7.60 -6.10 10.41
C GLY A 14 -7.19 -7.40 11.10
N GLY A 15 -7.98 -8.45 10.91
CA GLY A 15 -7.81 -9.73 11.58
C GLY A 15 -7.39 -10.88 10.66
N GLY A 16 -6.97 -10.61 9.45
CA GLY A 16 -6.70 -11.61 8.43
C GLY A 16 -5.33 -12.28 8.55
N GLN A 17 -4.82 -12.69 7.41
CA GLN A 17 -3.58 -13.48 7.31
C GLN A 17 -2.34 -12.66 7.68
N LEU A 18 -2.24 -11.41 7.21
CA LEU A 18 -1.08 -10.57 7.50
C LEU A 18 -1.02 -10.19 8.98
N GLY A 19 -2.16 -9.88 9.60
CA GLY A 19 -2.26 -9.68 11.05
C GLY A 19 -1.80 -10.91 11.83
N THR A 20 -2.18 -12.11 11.37
CA THR A 20 -1.71 -13.37 11.96
C THR A 20 -0.19 -13.50 11.85
N MET A 21 0.39 -13.23 10.68
CA MET A 21 1.84 -13.32 10.46
C MET A 21 2.60 -12.31 11.32
N MET A 22 2.12 -11.07 11.44
CA MET A 22 2.72 -10.06 12.32
C MET A 22 2.81 -10.56 13.77
N ILE A 23 1.75 -11.15 14.31
CA ILE A 23 1.74 -11.68 15.68
C ILE A 23 2.70 -12.86 15.81
N LEU A 24 2.67 -13.80 14.85
CA LEU A 24 3.49 -15.02 14.92
C LEU A 24 4.98 -14.72 14.89
N GLU A 25 5.41 -13.85 13.97
CA GLU A 25 6.82 -13.47 13.82
C GLU A 25 7.32 -12.62 15.00
N SER A 26 6.42 -11.96 15.72
CA SER A 26 6.77 -11.13 16.88
C SER A 26 6.74 -11.86 18.23
N ARG A 27 6.49 -13.18 18.26
CA ARG A 27 6.36 -13.96 19.52
C ARG A 27 7.60 -13.92 20.41
N GLY A 28 8.78 -13.68 19.85
CA GLY A 28 10.02 -13.53 20.61
C GLY A 28 10.18 -12.18 21.31
N LEU A 29 9.30 -11.22 21.05
CA LEU A 29 9.34 -9.86 21.57
C LEU A 29 8.38 -9.71 22.77
N PRO A 30 8.70 -8.88 23.75
CA PRO A 30 7.84 -8.64 24.93
C PRO A 30 6.68 -7.70 24.58
N MET A 31 5.80 -8.12 23.68
CA MET A 31 4.66 -7.36 23.17
C MET A 31 3.34 -8.06 23.44
N ASN A 32 2.27 -7.28 23.55
CA ASN A 32 0.89 -7.73 23.48
C ASN A 32 0.30 -7.29 22.14
N PHE A 33 -0.70 -8.02 21.64
CA PHE A 33 -1.37 -7.69 20.38
C PHE A 33 -2.87 -7.61 20.58
N ASN A 34 -3.42 -6.42 20.37
CA ASN A 34 -4.85 -6.21 20.22
C ASN A 34 -5.21 -6.30 18.75
N VAL A 35 -6.32 -6.96 18.42
CA VAL A 35 -6.81 -7.06 17.04
C VAL A 35 -8.20 -6.46 16.95
N TYR A 36 -8.40 -5.55 16.01
CA TYR A 36 -9.72 -5.10 15.59
C TYR A 36 -10.13 -5.87 14.33
N SER A 37 -11.28 -6.50 14.38
CA SER A 37 -11.87 -7.28 13.29
C SER A 37 -13.34 -6.94 13.15
N GLU A 38 -13.82 -6.65 11.96
CA GLU A 38 -15.24 -6.37 11.74
C GLU A 38 -16.12 -7.59 12.03
N THR A 39 -15.63 -8.78 11.74
CA THR A 39 -16.39 -10.04 11.93
C THR A 39 -16.18 -10.68 13.31
N GLY A 40 -15.05 -10.40 13.95
CA GLY A 40 -14.63 -11.04 15.20
C GLY A 40 -14.14 -12.49 15.04
N ASN A 41 -14.16 -13.05 13.84
CA ASN A 41 -13.84 -14.46 13.56
C ASN A 41 -12.67 -14.64 12.59
N ASP A 42 -11.88 -13.61 12.38
CA ASP A 42 -10.73 -13.64 11.47
C ASP A 42 -9.54 -14.40 12.11
N PRO A 43 -8.61 -14.92 11.31
CA PRO A 43 -7.51 -15.76 11.81
C PRO A 43 -6.68 -15.14 12.94
N ALA A 44 -6.33 -13.85 12.86
CA ALA A 44 -5.53 -13.18 13.88
C ALA A 44 -6.24 -13.06 15.23
N THR A 45 -7.58 -13.06 15.26
CA THR A 45 -8.35 -12.94 16.51
C THR A 45 -8.13 -14.13 17.43
N THR A 46 -7.79 -15.30 16.88
CA THR A 46 -7.57 -16.55 17.65
C THR A 46 -6.27 -16.55 18.44
N ILE A 47 -5.32 -15.67 18.09
CA ILE A 47 -3.99 -15.60 18.71
C ILE A 47 -3.70 -14.21 19.32
N ALA A 48 -4.65 -13.29 19.23
CA ALA A 48 -4.57 -11.96 19.82
C ALA A 48 -4.64 -12.01 21.35
N THR A 49 -4.07 -10.99 22.01
CA THR A 49 -4.25 -10.78 23.46
C THR A 49 -5.68 -10.37 23.77
N LYS A 50 -6.23 -9.47 22.94
CA LYS A 50 -7.63 -9.03 22.99
C LYS A 50 -8.16 -8.83 21.57
N THR A 51 -9.47 -9.08 21.39
CA THR A 51 -10.19 -8.80 20.14
C THR A 51 -11.28 -7.76 20.38
N TYR A 52 -11.43 -6.86 19.41
CA TYR A 52 -12.43 -5.79 19.39
C TYR A 52 -13.20 -5.84 18.08
N THR A 53 -14.48 -5.47 18.12
CA THR A 53 -15.37 -5.53 16.94
C THR A 53 -16.30 -4.32 16.90
N GLY A 54 -16.81 -4.00 15.72
CA GLY A 54 -17.84 -2.99 15.54
C GLY A 54 -17.47 -1.63 16.13
N GLU A 55 -18.31 -1.11 17.02
CA GLU A 55 -18.12 0.22 17.62
C GLU A 55 -17.07 0.27 18.73
N ASP A 56 -16.50 -0.86 19.12
CA ASP A 56 -15.42 -0.93 20.14
C ASP A 56 -14.07 -0.40 19.62
N PHE A 57 -14.00 0.19 18.42
CA PHE A 57 -12.75 0.64 17.86
C PHE A 57 -12.09 1.77 18.68
N HIS A 58 -12.85 2.62 19.36
CA HIS A 58 -12.28 3.61 20.27
C HIS A 58 -11.51 2.93 21.41
N LYS A 59 -12.12 1.93 22.02
CA LYS A 59 -11.49 1.17 23.09
C LYS A 59 -10.28 0.39 22.61
N PHE A 60 -10.34 -0.16 21.39
CA PHE A 60 -9.19 -0.79 20.75
C PHE A 60 -8.00 0.16 20.64
N VAL A 61 -8.23 1.39 20.17
CA VAL A 61 -7.19 2.42 20.04
C VAL A 61 -6.69 2.87 21.42
N ASP A 62 -7.61 3.11 22.37
CA ASP A 62 -7.25 3.60 23.71
C ASP A 62 -6.38 2.59 24.47
N GLU A 63 -6.66 1.31 24.35
CA GLU A 63 -5.95 0.20 25.00
C GLU A 63 -4.71 -0.28 24.20
N SER A 64 -4.34 0.38 23.10
CA SER A 64 -3.12 0.12 22.33
C SER A 64 -2.13 1.27 22.49
N ASP A 65 -0.84 0.97 22.55
CA ASP A 65 0.23 1.99 22.61
C ASP A 65 0.56 2.52 21.21
N VAL A 66 0.49 1.64 20.21
CA VAL A 66 0.65 1.95 18.78
C VAL A 66 -0.37 1.14 17.99
N VAL A 67 -0.90 1.72 16.92
CA VAL A 67 -1.86 1.07 16.03
C VAL A 67 -1.27 0.98 14.63
N THR A 68 -1.32 -0.19 14.05
CA THR A 68 -1.01 -0.44 12.64
C THR A 68 -2.21 -1.14 11.97
N PHE A 69 -2.12 -1.40 10.68
CA PHE A 69 -3.19 -2.05 9.94
C PHE A 69 -2.62 -3.14 9.03
N GLU A 70 -3.48 -4.08 8.68
CA GLU A 70 -3.13 -5.20 7.82
C GLU A 70 -3.20 -4.84 6.33
N PHE A 71 -4.21 -4.07 5.94
CA PHE A 71 -4.46 -3.61 4.57
C PHE A 71 -5.19 -2.26 4.60
N GLU A 72 -5.22 -1.58 3.48
CA GLU A 72 -5.71 -0.19 3.38
C GLU A 72 -7.23 -0.02 3.51
N HIS A 73 -8.02 -1.05 3.21
CA HIS A 73 -9.50 -0.99 3.25
C HIS A 73 -10.05 -1.29 4.65
N ILE A 74 -9.58 -0.54 5.63
CA ILE A 74 -10.04 -0.59 7.02
C ILE A 74 -10.99 0.57 7.29
N ASN A 75 -11.80 0.45 8.34
CA ASN A 75 -12.69 1.50 8.81
C ASN A 75 -11.93 2.85 8.96
N ARG A 76 -12.29 3.82 8.13
CA ARG A 76 -11.64 5.14 8.08
C ARG A 76 -11.74 5.90 9.40
N ASP A 77 -12.85 5.74 10.13
CA ASP A 77 -13.06 6.44 11.41
C ASP A 77 -12.14 5.89 12.50
N LEU A 78 -11.90 4.57 12.52
CA LEU A 78 -10.89 3.95 13.37
C LEU A 78 -9.50 4.54 13.08
N LEU A 79 -9.10 4.59 11.82
CA LEU A 79 -7.77 5.08 11.43
C LEU A 79 -7.61 6.57 11.77
N LYS A 80 -8.62 7.40 11.49
CA LYS A 80 -8.62 8.82 11.85
C LYS A 80 -8.53 9.02 13.36
N TYR A 81 -9.28 8.23 14.13
CA TYR A 81 -9.22 8.30 15.58
C TYR A 81 -7.83 7.91 16.10
N ALA A 82 -7.25 6.81 15.62
CA ALA A 82 -5.91 6.38 16.01
C ALA A 82 -4.84 7.43 15.64
N ASP A 83 -4.96 8.07 14.48
CA ASP A 83 -4.06 9.14 14.04
C ASP A 83 -4.20 10.38 14.92
N SER A 84 -5.44 10.80 15.26
CA SER A 84 -5.70 11.93 16.17
C SER A 84 -5.13 11.72 17.58
N GLN A 85 -5.00 10.46 18.02
CA GLN A 85 -4.35 10.10 19.28
C GLN A 85 -2.82 9.96 19.13
N GLY A 86 -2.26 10.21 17.95
CA GLY A 86 -0.83 10.07 17.66
C GLY A 86 -0.33 8.63 17.66
N LYS A 87 -1.22 7.64 17.61
CA LYS A 87 -0.91 6.21 17.74
C LYS A 87 -0.79 5.47 16.41
N LEU A 88 -1.36 6.00 15.32
CA LEU A 88 -1.37 5.30 14.03
C LEU A 88 0.01 5.32 13.35
N ARG A 89 0.45 4.17 12.86
CA ARG A 89 1.68 4.00 12.08
C ARG A 89 1.45 2.98 10.96
N PRO A 90 1.69 3.38 9.71
CA PRO A 90 1.97 4.72 9.22
C PRO A 90 0.80 5.69 9.45
N SER A 91 1.03 7.02 9.24
CA SER A 91 0.03 8.07 9.46
C SER A 91 -1.20 7.94 8.57
N PHE A 92 -2.35 8.52 8.98
CA PHE A 92 -3.57 8.49 8.18
C PHE A 92 -3.37 9.12 6.80
N LYS A 93 -2.58 10.20 6.69
CA LYS A 93 -2.25 10.80 5.39
C LYS A 93 -1.64 9.79 4.42
N SER A 94 -0.72 8.96 4.89
CA SER A 94 -0.08 7.94 4.04
C SER A 94 -1.05 6.84 3.61
N VAL A 95 -1.95 6.43 4.50
CA VAL A 95 -2.99 5.43 4.19
C VAL A 95 -4.01 5.98 3.21
N GLU A 96 -4.46 7.21 3.39
CA GLU A 96 -5.46 7.85 2.54
C GLU A 96 -5.00 7.93 1.08
N LEU A 97 -3.72 8.24 0.84
CA LEU A 97 -3.14 8.19 -0.51
C LEU A 97 -3.28 6.80 -1.14
N LYS A 98 -3.14 5.74 -0.34
CA LYS A 98 -3.25 4.36 -0.83
C LYS A 98 -4.70 3.92 -1.03
N MET A 99 -5.62 4.42 -0.21
CA MET A 99 -7.06 4.14 -0.35
C MET A 99 -7.63 4.69 -1.66
N GLU A 100 -7.11 5.82 -2.13
CA GLU A 100 -7.62 6.55 -3.28
C GLU A 100 -6.53 6.72 -4.34
N ARG A 101 -6.54 5.88 -5.35
CA ARG A 101 -5.53 5.83 -6.42
C ARG A 101 -5.23 7.20 -7.06
N HIS A 102 -6.25 8.04 -7.24
CA HIS A 102 -6.05 9.37 -7.83
C HIS A 102 -5.23 10.28 -6.91
N LEU A 103 -5.41 10.20 -5.58
CA LEU A 103 -4.62 10.97 -4.63
C LEU A 103 -3.16 10.53 -4.63
N GLU A 104 -2.91 9.22 -4.65
CA GLU A 104 -1.56 8.67 -4.77
C GLU A 104 -0.86 9.20 -6.02
N LYS A 105 -1.51 9.09 -7.19
CA LYS A 105 -0.94 9.54 -8.47
C LYS A 105 -0.69 11.06 -8.51
N LEU A 106 -1.62 11.85 -8.01
CA LEU A 106 -1.45 13.31 -7.94
C LEU A 106 -0.31 13.69 -7.02
N TYR A 107 -0.24 13.08 -5.82
CA TYR A 107 0.83 13.32 -4.86
C TYR A 107 2.21 13.00 -5.46
N LEU A 108 2.36 11.82 -6.06
CA LEU A 108 3.61 11.39 -6.68
C LEU A 108 4.03 12.34 -7.83
N ARG A 109 3.08 12.78 -8.65
CA ARG A 109 3.32 13.74 -9.74
C ARG A 109 3.77 15.10 -9.21
N GLU A 110 3.10 15.64 -8.20
CA GLU A 110 3.43 16.93 -7.59
C GLU A 110 4.82 16.93 -6.93
N HIS A 111 5.26 15.79 -6.41
CA HIS A 111 6.57 15.63 -5.80
C HIS A 111 7.66 15.15 -6.80
N GLY A 112 7.34 15.12 -8.11
CA GLY A 112 8.32 14.80 -9.16
C GLY A 112 8.82 13.35 -9.15
N TYR A 113 7.97 12.40 -8.76
CA TYR A 113 8.26 10.98 -8.94
C TYR A 113 8.00 10.55 -10.39
N PRO A 114 8.80 9.64 -10.95
CA PRO A 114 8.57 9.14 -12.30
C PRO A 114 7.26 8.35 -12.35
N LEU A 115 6.39 8.71 -13.28
CA LEU A 115 5.09 8.09 -13.50
C LEU A 115 4.82 7.98 -15.00
N GLY A 116 4.09 6.94 -15.41
CA GLY A 116 3.46 6.92 -16.72
C GLY A 116 2.40 8.02 -16.84
N ASP A 117 2.09 8.43 -18.07
CA ASP A 117 1.06 9.43 -18.36
C ASP A 117 -0.29 8.98 -17.81
N PHE A 118 -0.98 9.86 -17.08
CA PHE A 118 -2.30 9.58 -16.55
C PHE A 118 -3.18 10.83 -16.47
N GLU A 119 -4.48 10.62 -16.50
CA GLU A 119 -5.48 11.65 -16.23
C GLU A 119 -6.51 11.15 -15.21
N VAL A 120 -7.01 12.08 -14.39
CA VAL A 120 -8.08 11.81 -13.40
C VAL A 120 -9.39 12.24 -14.01
N CYS A 121 -10.39 11.37 -13.96
CA CYS A 121 -11.72 11.57 -14.50
C CYS A 121 -12.77 11.39 -13.42
N ASN A 122 -13.82 12.21 -13.44
CA ASN A 122 -14.87 12.24 -12.41
C ASN A 122 -16.13 11.44 -12.80
N SER A 123 -16.06 10.72 -13.91
CA SER A 123 -17.14 9.84 -14.36
C SER A 123 -16.62 8.78 -15.33
N SER A 124 -17.39 7.72 -15.50
CA SER A 124 -17.13 6.69 -16.49
C SER A 124 -17.14 7.23 -17.92
N SER A 125 -18.01 8.18 -18.23
CA SER A 125 -18.10 8.81 -19.56
C SER A 125 -16.82 9.60 -19.87
N GLU A 126 -16.36 10.43 -18.92
CA GLU A 126 -15.12 11.20 -19.06
C GLU A 126 -13.90 10.26 -19.18
N ALA A 127 -13.88 9.15 -18.43
CA ALA A 127 -12.82 8.16 -18.50
C ALA A 127 -12.72 7.51 -19.89
N ILE A 128 -13.84 7.18 -20.52
CA ILE A 128 -13.86 6.64 -21.89
C ILE A 128 -13.38 7.68 -22.91
N GLU A 129 -13.87 8.93 -22.81
CA GLU A 129 -13.44 10.01 -23.69
C GLU A 129 -11.92 10.24 -23.59
N THR A 130 -11.43 10.30 -22.38
CA THR A 130 -9.99 10.46 -22.10
C THR A 130 -9.16 9.29 -22.59
N ALA A 131 -9.63 8.07 -22.37
CA ALA A 131 -8.95 6.85 -22.81
C ALA A 131 -8.76 6.77 -24.33
N ASN A 132 -9.70 7.32 -25.10
CA ASN A 132 -9.63 7.36 -26.57
C ASN A 132 -8.48 8.24 -27.11
N LYS A 133 -7.82 9.05 -26.27
CA LYS A 133 -6.63 9.81 -26.63
C LYS A 133 -5.38 8.94 -26.73
N TYR A 134 -5.41 7.73 -26.18
CA TYR A 134 -4.27 6.81 -26.13
C TYR A 134 -4.45 5.61 -27.03
N ASP A 135 -3.37 5.19 -27.70
CA ASP A 135 -3.36 3.98 -28.52
C ASP A 135 -3.58 2.71 -27.71
N ASN A 136 -3.07 2.68 -26.48
CA ASN A 136 -3.31 1.63 -25.51
C ASN A 136 -3.41 2.24 -24.09
N TYR A 137 -4.34 1.72 -23.30
CA TYR A 137 -4.65 2.31 -21.99
C TYR A 137 -5.17 1.26 -20.99
N VAL A 138 -5.14 1.66 -19.73
CA VAL A 138 -5.90 1.02 -18.66
C VAL A 138 -6.70 2.08 -17.90
N ILE A 139 -7.99 1.81 -17.67
CA ILE A 139 -8.84 2.61 -16.79
C ILE A 139 -8.91 1.90 -15.46
N LYS A 140 -8.66 2.62 -14.38
CA LYS A 140 -8.71 2.06 -13.02
C LYS A 140 -9.70 2.88 -12.18
N LYS A 141 -10.57 2.19 -11.46
CA LYS A 141 -11.41 2.84 -10.47
C LYS A 141 -10.52 3.34 -9.32
N SER A 142 -10.78 4.54 -8.81
CA SER A 142 -9.92 5.14 -7.78
C SER A 142 -10.04 4.44 -6.43
N GLU A 143 -11.24 4.08 -6.04
CA GLU A 143 -11.55 3.34 -4.82
C GLU A 143 -11.99 1.91 -5.10
N GLY A 144 -11.73 0.99 -4.17
CA GLY A 144 -12.27 -0.38 -4.18
C GLY A 144 -11.65 -1.32 -5.22
N GLY A 145 -10.55 -0.94 -5.86
CA GLY A 145 -9.82 -1.79 -6.78
C GLY A 145 -8.75 -2.62 -6.07
N TYR A 146 -8.92 -3.95 -6.00
CA TYR A 146 -7.94 -4.89 -5.46
C TYR A 146 -7.88 -6.15 -6.35
N ASP A 147 -6.76 -6.84 -6.34
CA ASP A 147 -6.55 -8.11 -7.07
C ASP A 147 -7.01 -8.07 -8.55
N GLY A 148 -6.72 -6.98 -9.25
CA GLY A 148 -7.12 -6.80 -10.65
C GLY A 148 -8.59 -6.43 -10.87
N LYS A 149 -9.41 -6.31 -9.81
CA LYS A 149 -10.77 -5.80 -9.90
C LYS A 149 -10.76 -4.28 -10.06
N GLY A 150 -11.73 -3.73 -10.80
CA GLY A 150 -11.79 -2.29 -11.08
C GLY A 150 -10.70 -1.79 -12.04
N GLN A 151 -10.06 -2.69 -12.80
CA GLN A 151 -9.13 -2.37 -13.88
C GLN A 151 -9.70 -2.82 -15.22
N PHE A 152 -9.71 -1.91 -16.18
CA PHE A 152 -10.31 -2.11 -17.51
C PHE A 152 -9.28 -1.74 -18.58
N TYR A 153 -8.85 -2.74 -19.33
CA TYR A 153 -7.90 -2.57 -20.41
C TYR A 153 -8.63 -2.35 -21.74
N LYS A 154 -8.04 -1.64 -22.68
CA LYS A 154 -8.61 -1.36 -23.99
C LYS A 154 -9.27 -2.58 -24.65
N ASN A 155 -8.64 -3.74 -24.56
CA ASN A 155 -9.13 -4.99 -25.16
C ASN A 155 -9.96 -5.85 -24.19
N LYS A 156 -10.27 -5.35 -22.98
CA LYS A 156 -11.01 -6.09 -21.96
C LYS A 156 -11.85 -5.12 -21.10
N MET A 157 -12.88 -4.55 -21.75
CA MET A 157 -13.80 -3.58 -21.14
C MET A 157 -15.05 -4.23 -20.53
N ASN A 158 -15.12 -5.56 -20.48
CA ASN A 158 -16.28 -6.25 -19.91
C ASN A 158 -16.50 -5.84 -18.45
N GLY A 159 -17.73 -5.39 -18.15
CA GLY A 159 -18.10 -4.94 -16.83
C GLY A 159 -17.64 -3.53 -16.48
N PHE A 160 -17.16 -2.74 -17.44
CA PHE A 160 -16.94 -1.33 -17.23
C PHE A 160 -18.28 -0.65 -16.92
N PRO A 161 -18.39 0.14 -15.83
CA PRO A 161 -19.65 0.69 -15.39
C PRO A 161 -20.12 1.81 -16.33
N GLU A 162 -21.38 1.77 -16.72
CA GLU A 162 -22.05 2.85 -17.43
C GLU A 162 -22.63 3.85 -16.42
N ASN A 163 -22.53 5.16 -16.72
CA ASN A 163 -23.11 6.25 -15.90
C ASN A 163 -22.65 6.24 -14.42
N ASP A 164 -21.40 5.80 -14.17
CA ASP A 164 -20.80 5.84 -12.84
C ASP A 164 -20.12 7.21 -12.62
N SER A 165 -20.50 7.90 -11.54
CA SER A 165 -19.92 9.18 -11.11
C SER A 165 -18.74 9.01 -10.13
N SER A 166 -18.19 7.83 -10.00
CA SER A 166 -16.96 7.60 -9.26
C SER A 166 -15.75 8.23 -9.96
N VAL A 167 -14.68 8.40 -9.21
CA VAL A 167 -13.41 8.86 -9.75
C VAL A 167 -12.67 7.68 -10.40
N PHE A 168 -12.15 7.94 -11.59
CA PHE A 168 -11.33 7.01 -12.36
C PHE A 168 -9.95 7.62 -12.64
N VAL A 169 -8.95 6.77 -12.79
CA VAL A 169 -7.63 7.13 -13.31
C VAL A 169 -7.45 6.42 -14.63
N VAL A 170 -7.28 7.19 -15.69
CA VAL A 170 -6.95 6.69 -17.03
C VAL A 170 -5.44 6.78 -17.18
N GLU A 171 -4.80 5.64 -17.38
CA GLU A 171 -3.35 5.54 -17.53
C GLU A 171 -3.02 5.10 -18.96
N LYS A 172 -2.10 5.81 -19.62
CA LYS A 172 -1.46 5.30 -20.82
C LYS A 172 -0.76 3.99 -20.48
N PHE A 173 -0.93 2.98 -21.29
CA PHE A 173 -0.25 1.71 -21.08
C PHE A 173 1.26 1.90 -21.20
N VAL A 174 1.99 1.50 -20.17
CA VAL A 174 3.46 1.54 -20.14
C VAL A 174 3.99 0.25 -20.75
N ASP A 175 4.83 0.38 -21.77
CA ASP A 175 5.56 -0.76 -22.33
C ASP A 175 6.83 -0.98 -21.53
N PHE A 176 6.79 -1.91 -20.59
CA PHE A 176 7.91 -2.20 -19.70
C PHE A 176 8.54 -3.56 -20.00
N GLN A 177 9.81 -3.71 -19.68
CA GLN A 177 10.49 -4.99 -19.83
C GLN A 177 10.19 -5.96 -18.70
N TYR A 178 10.18 -5.45 -17.47
CA TYR A 178 9.90 -6.22 -16.28
C TYR A 178 9.36 -5.33 -15.16
N GLU A 179 8.73 -5.96 -14.21
CA GLU A 179 8.31 -5.35 -12.97
C GLU A 179 9.33 -5.67 -11.88
N ALA A 180 9.57 -4.71 -11.00
CA ALA A 180 10.42 -4.87 -9.83
C ALA A 180 9.73 -4.30 -8.58
N SER A 181 10.11 -4.80 -7.43
CA SER A 181 9.60 -4.28 -6.16
C SER A 181 10.70 -4.14 -5.13
N ILE A 182 10.51 -3.20 -4.20
CA ILE A 182 11.37 -3.00 -3.04
C ILE A 182 10.51 -2.92 -1.78
N ILE A 183 10.98 -3.55 -0.71
CA ILE A 183 10.41 -3.36 0.63
C ILE A 183 11.37 -2.51 1.43
N SER A 184 10.90 -1.39 1.92
CA SER A 184 11.67 -0.42 2.70
C SER A 184 11.03 -0.17 4.05
N ILE A 185 11.83 0.23 5.02
CA ILE A 185 11.44 0.44 6.40
C ILE A 185 12.02 1.78 6.86
N ARG A 186 11.24 2.58 7.55
CA ARG A 186 11.72 3.76 8.30
C ARG A 186 11.25 3.66 9.75
N ASP A 187 12.20 3.77 10.67
CA ASP A 187 11.91 3.72 12.10
C ASP A 187 11.57 5.10 12.68
N TYR A 188 11.28 5.13 13.97
CA TYR A 188 10.92 6.34 14.71
C TYR A 188 12.04 7.38 14.80
N GLU A 189 13.32 6.95 14.66
CA GLU A 189 14.49 7.80 14.66
C GLU A 189 14.84 8.32 13.26
N GLY A 190 14.03 7.96 12.25
CA GLY A 190 14.22 8.35 10.86
C GLY A 190 15.27 7.51 10.11
N ARG A 191 15.79 6.43 10.74
CA ARG A 191 16.70 5.52 10.06
C ARG A 191 15.94 4.68 9.04
N LYS A 192 16.51 4.53 7.87
CA LYS A 192 15.90 3.81 6.75
C LYS A 192 16.68 2.57 6.39
N TYR A 193 15.96 1.51 6.09
CA TYR A 193 16.47 0.23 5.69
C TYR A 193 15.68 -0.28 4.50
N SER A 194 16.27 -1.14 3.68
CA SER A 194 15.54 -1.85 2.63
C SER A 194 16.06 -3.27 2.50
N TYR A 195 15.18 -4.17 2.09
CA TYR A 195 15.63 -5.40 1.47
C TYR A 195 16.22 -5.12 0.08
N ASP A 196 16.96 -6.06 -0.46
CA ASP A 196 17.36 -5.97 -1.86
C ASP A 196 16.12 -6.05 -2.75
N PRO A 197 16.03 -5.18 -3.78
CA PRO A 197 14.93 -5.23 -4.72
C PRO A 197 14.81 -6.59 -5.39
N SER A 198 13.60 -6.91 -5.76
CA SER A 198 13.26 -8.16 -6.42
C SER A 198 12.65 -7.92 -7.79
N TYR A 199 12.98 -8.82 -8.71
CA TYR A 199 12.26 -8.98 -9.97
C TYR A 199 10.94 -9.69 -9.72
N THR A 200 9.83 -9.13 -10.20
CA THR A 200 8.49 -9.68 -10.04
C THR A 200 7.92 -10.10 -11.40
N LEU A 201 7.27 -11.24 -11.43
CA LEU A 201 6.51 -11.73 -12.56
C LEU A 201 5.06 -11.84 -12.19
N ASN A 202 4.25 -10.97 -12.76
CA ASN A 202 2.80 -10.99 -12.62
C ASN A 202 2.14 -11.61 -13.85
N LYS A 203 1.09 -12.39 -13.63
CA LYS A 203 0.23 -12.93 -14.68
C LYS A 203 -1.22 -12.67 -14.33
N SER A 204 -1.92 -11.93 -15.20
CA SER A 204 -3.33 -11.53 -14.97
C SER A 204 -3.56 -10.82 -13.63
N GLY A 205 -2.62 -9.97 -13.21
CA GLY A 205 -2.69 -9.23 -11.95
C GLY A 205 -2.34 -10.04 -10.69
N ILE A 206 -1.83 -11.27 -10.84
CA ILE A 206 -1.43 -12.14 -9.73
C ILE A 206 0.08 -12.35 -9.78
N LEU A 207 0.77 -12.13 -8.67
CA LEU A 207 2.18 -12.41 -8.51
C LEU A 207 2.44 -13.92 -8.60
N ILE A 208 3.18 -14.35 -9.62
CA ILE A 208 3.52 -15.76 -9.85
C ILE A 208 4.92 -16.09 -9.32
N LYS A 209 5.85 -15.16 -9.46
CA LYS A 209 7.25 -15.37 -9.09
C LYS A 209 7.89 -14.08 -8.64
N ASN A 210 8.69 -14.21 -7.60
CA ASN A 210 9.53 -13.14 -7.08
C ASN A 210 10.95 -13.66 -6.92
N ASN A 211 11.94 -12.99 -7.53
CA ASN A 211 13.35 -13.34 -7.45
C ASN A 211 14.14 -12.15 -6.89
N SER A 212 14.84 -12.36 -5.80
CA SER A 212 15.78 -11.41 -5.19
C SER A 212 17.17 -12.05 -5.09
N PRO A 213 18.26 -11.27 -5.17
CA PRO A 213 18.29 -9.84 -5.46
C PRO A 213 18.11 -9.52 -6.95
N LEU A 214 17.68 -8.28 -7.25
CA LEU A 214 17.77 -7.72 -8.60
C LEU A 214 19.24 -7.49 -8.95
N ILE A 215 19.67 -7.98 -10.10
CA ILE A 215 21.10 -8.00 -10.48
C ILE A 215 21.61 -6.62 -10.92
N ASP A 216 20.74 -5.78 -11.50
CA ASP A 216 21.11 -4.45 -11.98
C ASP A 216 21.36 -3.49 -10.81
N GLN A 217 22.62 -3.09 -10.65
CA GLN A 217 23.07 -2.23 -9.54
C GLN A 217 22.55 -0.79 -9.66
N ASP A 218 22.46 -0.26 -10.87
CA ASP A 218 22.02 1.11 -11.11
C ASP A 218 20.52 1.24 -10.84
N ILE A 219 19.72 0.30 -11.32
CA ILE A 219 18.28 0.25 -11.03
C ILE A 219 18.05 0.03 -9.54
N THR A 220 18.82 -0.86 -8.91
CA THR A 220 18.75 -1.11 -7.47
C THR A 220 19.00 0.17 -6.66
N ALA A 221 20.02 0.94 -7.03
CA ALA A 221 20.33 2.21 -6.36
C ALA A 221 19.21 3.24 -6.54
N GLN A 222 18.67 3.39 -7.76
CA GLN A 222 17.56 4.29 -8.04
C GLN A 222 16.29 3.92 -7.27
N MET A 223 15.94 2.64 -7.20
CA MET A 223 14.78 2.17 -6.44
C MET A 223 14.92 2.48 -4.95
N LYS A 224 16.10 2.23 -4.37
CA LYS A 224 16.39 2.54 -2.95
C LYS A 224 16.28 4.04 -2.68
N ASP A 225 16.86 4.86 -3.54
CA ASP A 225 16.82 6.32 -3.40
C ASP A 225 15.38 6.87 -3.47
N MET A 226 14.62 6.44 -4.47
CA MET A 226 13.20 6.82 -4.60
C MET A 226 12.36 6.37 -3.40
N ALA A 227 12.57 5.14 -2.91
CA ALA A 227 11.84 4.62 -1.76
C ALA A 227 12.14 5.41 -0.49
N PHE A 228 13.41 5.72 -0.25
CA PHE A 228 13.83 6.49 0.93
C PHE A 228 13.37 7.94 0.87
N ARG A 229 13.38 8.56 -0.30
CA ARG A 229 12.83 9.90 -0.52
C ARG A 229 11.33 9.92 -0.26
N LEU A 230 10.58 8.95 -0.77
CA LEU A 230 9.12 8.87 -0.55
C LEU A 230 8.78 8.70 0.94
N MET A 231 9.56 7.89 1.67
CA MET A 231 9.38 7.77 3.12
C MET A 231 9.64 9.08 3.86
N ASP A 232 10.61 9.90 3.40
CA ASP A 232 10.86 11.23 4.00
C ASP A 232 9.74 12.20 3.65
N ASP A 233 9.32 12.29 2.39
CA ASP A 233 8.27 13.20 1.92
C ASP A 233 6.92 12.96 2.62
N LEU A 234 6.65 11.71 3.02
CA LEU A 234 5.45 11.30 3.73
C LEU A 234 5.60 11.31 5.26
N ASP A 235 6.79 11.58 5.79
CA ASP A 235 7.15 11.29 7.19
C ASP A 235 6.68 9.90 7.63
N TYR A 236 6.91 8.93 6.75
CA TYR A 236 6.40 7.57 6.89
C TYR A 236 7.17 6.80 7.95
N ILE A 237 6.47 6.25 8.93
CA ILE A 237 7.04 5.35 9.94
C ILE A 237 6.39 3.99 9.76
N GLY A 238 7.19 2.98 9.42
CA GLY A 238 6.69 1.63 9.16
C GLY A 238 7.36 0.95 7.98
N VAL A 239 6.67 -0.03 7.41
CA VAL A 239 7.10 -0.84 6.26
C VAL A 239 6.32 -0.40 5.03
N MET A 240 7.02 -0.17 3.91
CA MET A 240 6.43 0.22 2.63
C MET A 240 6.95 -0.70 1.52
N GLY A 241 6.04 -1.27 0.76
CA GLY A 241 6.33 -1.93 -0.51
C GLY A 241 6.06 -0.98 -1.67
N ILE A 242 7.01 -0.88 -2.60
CA ILE A 242 6.88 -0.06 -3.81
C ILE A 242 7.15 -0.92 -5.03
N GLU A 243 6.28 -0.84 -6.01
CA GLU A 243 6.38 -1.54 -7.29
C GLU A 243 6.80 -0.57 -8.39
N PHE A 244 7.64 -1.04 -9.30
CA PHE A 244 8.20 -0.26 -10.40
C PHE A 244 8.01 -1.01 -11.72
N PHE A 245 7.68 -0.25 -12.76
CA PHE A 245 7.85 -0.67 -14.14
C PHE A 245 9.24 -0.26 -14.60
N CYS A 246 10.04 -1.22 -15.04
CA CYS A 246 11.39 -0.98 -15.52
C CYS A 246 11.40 -0.97 -17.05
N GLU A 247 11.67 0.19 -17.62
CA GLU A 247 11.87 0.38 -19.05
C GLU A 247 13.31 0.06 -19.43
N ARG A 248 13.52 -0.27 -20.71
CA ARG A 248 14.86 -0.50 -21.23
C ARG A 248 15.61 0.82 -21.35
N TRP A 249 16.63 1.01 -20.54
CA TRP A 249 17.68 1.93 -20.95
C TRP A 249 18.36 1.30 -22.17
N LEU A 250 18.34 2.00 -23.31
CA LEU A 250 19.19 1.65 -24.44
C LEU A 250 20.64 1.82 -23.98
N CYS A 251 21.22 0.77 -23.42
CA CYS A 251 22.67 0.64 -23.48
C CYS A 251 22.99 0.53 -24.96
N ASN A 252 23.57 1.58 -25.52
CA ASN A 252 24.28 1.47 -26.79
C ASN A 252 25.43 0.51 -26.55
N ASP A 253 25.19 -0.77 -26.84
CA ASP A 253 26.26 -1.72 -27.01
C ASP A 253 27.05 -1.31 -28.25
N GLN A 254 28.27 -0.84 -28.00
CA GLN A 254 29.33 -0.97 -28.97
C GLN A 254 30.07 -2.28 -28.71
#